data_dc635115bb511069eccfe6f46aa856de
#
_entry.id   dc635115bb511069eccfe6f46aa856de
#
_cell.length_a   1.000
_cell.length_b   1.000
_cell.length_c   1.000
_cell.angle_alpha   90.00
_cell.angle_beta   90.00
_cell.angle_gamma   90.00
#
_symmetry.space_group_name_H-M   'P 1'
#
loop_
_entity.id
_entity.type
_entity.pdbx_description
1 polymer ?
#
loop_
_entity_poly.entity_id
_entity_poly.type
_entity_poly.pdbx_seq_one_letter_code
_entity_poly.pdbx_strand_id
1 'polypeptide(L)'
;MRIFILFISFILINVLAFPQIYTLQRGERVKDGYILDENNFAVILEKSDLNNQKTFDILYKDTRLTGFKEAGIIRILPNNTLVATMLKSSTGKDMWTLIYGDNETEFDSIERSIFSGNNSIIFARLTDYGIAIVNGERQTEYSELFGSIINDNDFAFSYLRDGEYFININGEETQIDSKVDRMKYSTDGNELIYIIEGEENFAISNNETEKFLEINDFASFDANNHAYAVKFMPEIDMIIETNDFFTTNENDSIITNISTITNYNLSNISVYTNEEGITVKGQSNTIALMTITNIITNFMPEQTNELLTNFITNENTTISLILNGRNFGEYDFITNMSFSPDGKTLVFIDIDTNENLSFHVGGDTITNYDNIILYKYSDDSKNFVYAAQTNGISFIVLNGKRLSKDFDNINEIYFSSSNNLVYNAIRGEREYIFAEDFESPVYNNITSFKFIKESFAFTGERLGKYYYFILDKENILRREFGGYDFVSSINEESDSAISIVSDGENIFIIKNGNIINK
;
A
#
# COMPACT_ATOMS: atom_id res chain seq x y z
N MET A 1 60.84 62.84 -11.65
CA MET A 1 59.49 62.76 -12.17
C MET A 1 59.26 61.27 -12.54
N ARG A 2 58.69 60.48 -11.60
CA ARG A 2 58.35 59.05 -11.80
C ARG A 2 56.85 58.95 -12.05
N ILE A 3 56.49 58.53 -13.25
CA ILE A 3 55.10 58.30 -13.65
C ILE A 3 54.72 56.94 -13.10
N PHE A 4 53.73 56.92 -12.17
CA PHE A 4 53.06 55.71 -11.72
C PHE A 4 51.95 55.38 -12.71
N ILE A 5 52.11 54.31 -13.47
CA ILE A 5 51.06 53.73 -14.33
C ILE A 5 50.23 52.81 -13.41
N LEU A 6 49.01 53.24 -13.10
CA LEU A 6 48.02 52.42 -12.39
C LEU A 6 47.40 51.46 -13.40
N PHE A 7 47.75 50.19 -13.36
CA PHE A 7 47.05 49.12 -14.08
C PHE A 7 45.77 48.81 -13.29
N ILE A 8 44.64 49.34 -13.73
CA ILE A 8 43.33 48.89 -13.26
C ILE A 8 43.03 47.58 -14.04
N SER A 9 43.32 46.45 -13.41
CA SER A 9 42.81 45.18 -13.87
C SER A 9 41.32 45.13 -13.69
N PHE A 10 40.56 45.37 -14.75
CA PHE A 10 39.17 45.00 -14.81
C PHE A 10 39.10 43.46 -14.75
N ILE A 11 38.88 42.92 -13.58
CA ILE A 11 38.42 41.51 -13.46
C ILE A 11 36.99 41.56 -14.00
N LEU A 12 36.84 41.16 -15.28
CA LEU A 12 35.55 40.74 -15.79
C LEU A 12 35.18 39.45 -14.99
N ILE A 13 34.37 39.63 -13.97
CA ILE A 13 33.66 38.52 -13.40
C ILE A 13 32.66 38.13 -14.49
N ASN A 14 33.04 37.18 -15.32
CA ASN A 14 32.07 36.41 -16.10
C ASN A 14 31.17 35.76 -15.05
N VAL A 15 30.06 36.36 -14.77
CA VAL A 15 28.93 35.66 -14.14
C VAL A 15 28.55 34.63 -15.17
N LEU A 16 29.03 33.42 -15.00
CA LEU A 16 28.56 32.25 -15.73
C LEU A 16 27.07 32.19 -15.42
N ALA A 17 26.25 32.70 -16.33
CA ALA A 17 24.81 32.49 -16.27
C ALA A 17 24.60 30.98 -16.36
N PHE A 18 24.21 30.36 -15.28
CA PHE A 18 23.87 28.95 -15.27
C PHE A 18 22.65 28.77 -16.21
N PRO A 19 22.65 27.76 -17.03
CA PRO A 19 21.52 27.50 -17.92
C PRO A 19 20.29 27.18 -17.08
N GLN A 20 19.29 28.04 -17.24
CA GLN A 20 18.00 27.91 -16.59
C GLN A 20 16.97 27.35 -17.60
N ILE A 21 16.07 26.51 -17.16
CA ILE A 21 14.96 26.07 -18.01
C ILE A 21 13.80 27.08 -18.03
N TYR A 22 13.68 27.88 -16.97
CA TYR A 22 12.65 28.89 -16.89
C TYR A 22 13.01 29.98 -15.86
N THR A 23 12.70 31.25 -16.17
CA THR A 23 12.77 32.37 -15.24
C THR A 23 11.38 32.65 -14.70
N LEU A 24 11.20 32.56 -13.38
CA LEU A 24 9.93 32.83 -12.71
C LEU A 24 9.55 34.31 -12.90
N GLN A 25 8.29 34.54 -13.26
CA GLN A 25 7.73 35.89 -13.34
C GLN A 25 7.37 36.39 -11.94
N ARG A 26 7.17 37.69 -11.81
CA ARG A 26 6.78 38.29 -10.52
C ARG A 26 5.49 37.65 -9.97
N GLY A 27 5.56 37.12 -8.75
CA GLY A 27 4.46 36.46 -8.06
C GLY A 27 4.29 34.99 -8.43
N GLU A 28 5.17 34.42 -9.25
CA GLU A 28 5.24 32.98 -9.50
C GLU A 28 6.15 32.28 -8.50
N ARG A 29 5.77 31.06 -8.16
CA ARG A 29 6.62 30.11 -7.46
C ARG A 29 6.37 28.69 -7.94
N VAL A 30 7.35 27.82 -7.79
CA VAL A 30 7.17 26.40 -8.05
C VAL A 30 6.33 25.80 -6.95
N LYS A 31 5.25 25.12 -7.33
CA LYS A 31 4.34 24.39 -6.41
C LYS A 31 4.67 22.91 -6.34
N ASP A 32 4.91 22.31 -7.48
CA ASP A 32 5.25 20.90 -7.63
C ASP A 32 6.03 20.67 -8.95
N GLY A 33 6.66 19.52 -9.09
CA GLY A 33 7.38 19.19 -10.31
C GLY A 33 7.73 17.71 -10.38
N TYR A 34 7.76 17.20 -11.60
CA TYR A 34 8.15 15.84 -11.91
C TYR A 34 9.16 15.84 -13.05
N ILE A 35 10.21 15.05 -12.92
CA ILE A 35 11.23 14.89 -13.95
C ILE A 35 11.46 13.40 -14.20
N LEU A 36 11.43 13.01 -15.47
CA LEU A 36 11.81 11.68 -15.92
C LEU A 36 13.26 11.67 -16.38
N ASP A 37 13.60 12.62 -17.23
CA ASP A 37 14.96 12.86 -17.74
C ASP A 37 15.13 14.36 -18.07
N GLU A 38 16.33 14.76 -18.53
CA GLU A 38 16.65 16.16 -18.82
C GLU A 38 15.76 16.82 -19.90
N ASN A 39 15.09 16.04 -20.76
CA ASN A 39 14.19 16.52 -21.81
C ASN A 39 12.71 16.33 -21.48
N ASN A 40 12.41 15.50 -20.47
CA ASN A 40 11.06 15.14 -20.07
C ASN A 40 10.84 15.53 -18.61
N PHE A 41 10.38 16.74 -18.42
CA PHE A 41 10.04 17.31 -17.11
C PHE A 41 8.72 18.10 -17.19
N ALA A 42 8.06 18.24 -16.06
CA ALA A 42 6.88 19.07 -15.90
C ALA A 42 6.92 19.78 -14.55
N VAL A 43 6.46 21.04 -14.53
CA VAL A 43 6.45 21.89 -13.32
C VAL A 43 5.08 22.54 -13.19
N ILE A 44 4.53 22.53 -11.99
CA ILE A 44 3.35 23.31 -11.62
C ILE A 44 3.83 24.64 -11.05
N LEU A 45 3.43 25.72 -11.67
CA LEU A 45 3.68 27.09 -11.22
C LEU A 45 2.44 27.62 -10.52
N GLU A 46 2.59 28.07 -9.28
CA GLU A 46 1.56 28.84 -8.57
C GLU A 46 1.83 30.31 -8.81
N LYS A 47 0.82 31.07 -9.18
CA LYS A 47 0.85 32.52 -9.35
C LYS A 47 -0.20 33.18 -8.45
N SER A 48 0.20 34.19 -7.71
CA SER A 48 -0.70 34.99 -6.89
C SER A 48 -0.86 36.39 -7.49
N ASP A 49 -2.09 36.83 -7.61
CA ASP A 49 -2.41 38.19 -8.04
C ASP A 49 -2.34 39.19 -6.86
N LEU A 50 -2.62 40.46 -7.12
CA LEU A 50 -2.63 41.53 -6.12
C LEU A 50 -3.69 41.35 -5.02
N ASN A 51 -4.71 40.51 -5.26
CA ASN A 51 -5.78 40.19 -4.31
C ASN A 51 -5.51 38.88 -3.57
N ASN A 52 -4.32 38.29 -3.69
CA ASN A 52 -3.95 36.95 -3.20
C ASN A 52 -4.77 35.82 -3.83
N GLN A 53 -5.40 36.05 -4.97
CA GLN A 53 -6.07 34.98 -5.70
C GLN A 53 -5.01 34.15 -6.41
N LYS A 54 -5.05 32.84 -6.19
CA LYS A 54 -4.08 31.90 -6.75
C LYS A 54 -4.58 31.34 -8.07
N THR A 55 -3.66 31.20 -9.00
CA THR A 55 -3.85 30.44 -10.24
C THR A 55 -2.65 29.54 -10.45
N PHE A 56 -2.84 28.51 -11.26
CA PHE A 56 -1.82 27.50 -11.50
C PHE A 56 -1.62 27.33 -13.00
N ASP A 57 -0.39 27.09 -13.40
CA ASP A 57 0.01 26.79 -14.76
C ASP A 57 0.89 25.54 -14.75
N ILE A 58 0.88 24.79 -15.84
CA ILE A 58 1.81 23.68 -16.07
C ILE A 58 2.84 24.13 -17.11
N LEU A 59 4.11 24.05 -16.76
CA LEU A 59 5.20 24.10 -17.71
C LEU A 59 5.61 22.67 -18.04
N TYR A 60 5.41 22.24 -19.29
CA TYR A 60 5.80 20.92 -19.77
C TYR A 60 6.62 21.06 -21.04
N LYS A 61 7.89 20.69 -20.99
CA LYS A 61 8.85 20.96 -22.07
C LYS A 61 8.83 22.46 -22.40
N ASP A 62 8.57 22.81 -23.64
CA ASP A 62 8.48 24.21 -24.14
C ASP A 62 7.05 24.76 -24.16
N THR A 63 6.09 24.00 -23.62
CA THR A 63 4.67 24.36 -23.60
C THR A 63 4.23 24.80 -22.21
N ARG A 64 3.44 25.88 -22.18
CA ARG A 64 2.80 26.34 -20.95
C ARG A 64 1.28 26.26 -21.09
N LEU A 65 0.67 25.41 -20.23
CA LEU A 65 -0.78 25.30 -20.07
C LEU A 65 -1.20 26.22 -18.94
N THR A 66 -2.21 27.05 -19.15
CA THR A 66 -2.55 28.15 -18.21
C THR A 66 -4.02 28.15 -17.82
N GLY A 67 -4.35 28.89 -16.76
CA GLY A 67 -5.72 29.23 -16.39
C GLY A 67 -6.39 28.23 -15.45
N PHE A 68 -5.63 27.48 -14.68
CA PHE A 68 -6.16 26.57 -13.70
C PHE A 68 -6.34 27.25 -12.33
N LYS A 69 -7.35 26.84 -11.58
CA LYS A 69 -7.67 27.36 -10.24
C LYS A 69 -7.00 26.55 -9.13
N GLU A 70 -6.76 25.27 -9.39
CA GLU A 70 -6.14 24.35 -8.46
C GLU A 70 -5.30 23.33 -9.21
N ALA A 71 -4.29 22.81 -8.54
CA ALA A 71 -3.41 21.78 -9.06
C ALA A 71 -3.58 20.50 -8.23
N GLY A 72 -3.75 19.39 -8.93
CA GLY A 72 -3.73 18.04 -8.37
C GLY A 72 -2.39 17.36 -8.63
N ILE A 73 -2.43 16.23 -9.32
CA ILE A 73 -1.28 15.37 -9.60
C ILE A 73 -0.55 15.83 -10.85
N ILE A 74 0.77 15.67 -10.88
CA ILE A 74 1.59 15.75 -12.07
C ILE A 74 2.56 14.56 -12.12
N ARG A 75 2.61 13.88 -13.28
CA ARG A 75 3.51 12.75 -13.55
C ARG A 75 3.90 12.76 -15.03
N ILE A 76 5.04 12.18 -15.33
CA ILE A 76 5.44 11.80 -16.68
C ILE A 76 5.71 10.30 -16.64
N LEU A 77 4.99 9.55 -17.44
CA LEU A 77 5.19 8.10 -17.54
C LEU A 77 6.48 7.80 -18.32
N PRO A 78 7.09 6.61 -18.14
CA PRO A 78 8.33 6.24 -18.85
C PRO A 78 8.23 6.31 -20.38
N ASN A 79 7.03 6.21 -20.96
CA ASN A 79 6.77 6.44 -22.39
C ASN A 79 6.67 7.93 -22.77
N ASN A 80 7.06 8.86 -21.89
CA ASN A 80 7.01 10.31 -22.05
C ASN A 80 5.61 10.93 -22.13
N THR A 81 4.58 10.24 -21.65
CA THR A 81 3.23 10.77 -21.56
C THR A 81 3.06 11.62 -20.30
N LEU A 82 2.66 12.89 -20.46
CA LEU A 82 2.25 13.73 -19.33
C LEU A 82 0.90 13.26 -18.79
N VAL A 83 0.79 13.09 -17.49
CA VAL A 83 -0.48 12.89 -16.78
C VAL A 83 -0.59 13.95 -15.69
N ALA A 84 -1.63 14.78 -15.78
CA ALA A 84 -1.88 15.82 -14.80
C ALA A 84 -3.38 15.99 -14.54
N THR A 85 -3.72 16.38 -13.31
CA THR A 85 -5.10 16.73 -12.95
C THR A 85 -5.14 18.16 -12.42
N MET A 86 -5.99 18.98 -13.01
CA MET A 86 -6.08 20.41 -12.73
C MET A 86 -7.53 20.88 -12.65
N LEU A 87 -7.85 21.74 -11.71
CA LEU A 87 -9.18 22.37 -11.64
C LEU A 87 -9.26 23.59 -12.57
N LYS A 88 -10.24 23.62 -13.45
CA LYS A 88 -10.46 24.68 -14.44
C LYS A 88 -11.90 25.17 -14.38
N SER A 89 -12.11 26.46 -14.63
CA SER A 89 -13.47 26.98 -14.83
C SER A 89 -13.90 26.74 -16.27
N SER A 90 -14.89 25.90 -16.45
CA SER A 90 -15.48 25.59 -17.76
C SER A 90 -16.96 25.98 -17.74
N THR A 91 -17.39 26.83 -18.66
CA THR A 91 -18.81 27.24 -18.83
C THR A 91 -19.52 27.70 -17.52
N GLY A 92 -18.76 28.33 -16.60
CA GLY A 92 -19.28 28.82 -15.31
C GLY A 92 -19.34 27.80 -14.17
N LYS A 93 -18.92 26.56 -14.40
CA LYS A 93 -18.72 25.51 -13.40
C LYS A 93 -17.23 25.18 -13.29
N ASP A 94 -16.79 24.86 -12.09
CA ASP A 94 -15.43 24.37 -11.86
C ASP A 94 -15.40 22.85 -12.11
N MET A 95 -14.51 22.42 -13.01
CA MET A 95 -14.34 21.02 -13.41
C MET A 95 -12.88 20.62 -13.28
N TRP A 96 -12.64 19.41 -12.79
CA TRP A 96 -11.33 18.80 -12.85
C TRP A 96 -11.03 18.35 -14.28
N THR A 97 -9.90 18.77 -14.79
CA THR A 97 -9.41 18.38 -16.11
C THR A 97 -8.29 17.36 -15.93
N LEU A 98 -8.48 16.16 -16.46
CA LEU A 98 -7.41 15.18 -16.65
C LEU A 98 -6.72 15.50 -17.98
N ILE A 99 -5.44 15.77 -17.91
CA ILE A 99 -4.54 15.90 -19.05
C ILE A 99 -3.80 14.57 -19.17
N TYR A 100 -3.95 13.88 -20.32
CA TYR A 100 -3.27 12.64 -20.61
C TYR A 100 -2.63 12.72 -22.00
N GLY A 101 -1.32 12.95 -22.06
CA GLY A 101 -0.64 13.32 -23.29
C GLY A 101 -1.21 14.62 -23.87
N ASP A 102 -1.73 14.55 -25.09
CA ASP A 102 -2.35 15.68 -25.79
C ASP A 102 -3.88 15.78 -25.56
N ASN A 103 -4.46 14.86 -24.80
CA ASN A 103 -5.89 14.81 -24.55
C ASN A 103 -6.26 15.48 -23.23
N GLU A 104 -7.36 16.25 -23.25
CA GLU A 104 -7.99 16.81 -22.05
C GLU A 104 -9.40 16.23 -21.89
N THR A 105 -9.73 15.79 -20.67
CA THR A 105 -11.08 15.29 -20.32
C THR A 105 -11.53 15.91 -19.00
N GLU A 106 -12.77 16.40 -18.94
CA GLU A 106 -13.32 17.10 -17.78
C GLU A 106 -14.19 16.18 -16.91
N PHE A 107 -14.08 16.33 -15.57
CA PHE A 107 -14.80 15.58 -14.55
C PHE A 107 -15.23 16.51 -13.41
N ASP A 108 -16.24 16.11 -12.64
CA ASP A 108 -16.65 16.84 -11.42
C ASP A 108 -15.60 16.69 -10.30
N SER A 109 -14.99 15.52 -10.16
CA SER A 109 -13.89 15.28 -9.22
C SER A 109 -12.96 14.15 -9.68
N ILE A 110 -11.76 14.13 -9.10
CA ILE A 110 -10.82 13.00 -9.18
C ILE A 110 -10.82 12.31 -7.81
N GLU A 111 -11.16 11.03 -7.76
CA GLU A 111 -11.27 10.27 -6.51
C GLU A 111 -9.93 9.65 -6.11
N ARG A 112 -9.24 9.04 -7.08
CA ARG A 112 -7.97 8.33 -6.84
C ARG A 112 -7.13 8.29 -8.10
N SER A 113 -5.81 8.25 -7.92
CA SER A 113 -4.87 8.04 -9.01
C SER A 113 -3.74 7.14 -8.53
N ILE A 114 -3.44 6.09 -9.27
CA ILE A 114 -2.35 5.15 -9.00
C ILE A 114 -1.50 4.94 -10.25
N PHE A 115 -0.20 4.77 -10.03
CA PHE A 115 0.80 4.69 -11.10
C PHE A 115 1.82 3.60 -10.78
N SER A 116 2.21 2.84 -11.80
CA SER A 116 3.36 1.93 -11.76
C SER A 116 3.93 1.77 -13.16
N GLY A 117 5.23 1.98 -13.34
CA GLY A 117 5.87 1.95 -14.65
C GLY A 117 5.14 2.83 -15.68
N ASN A 118 4.76 2.22 -16.80
CA ASN A 118 3.97 2.90 -17.86
C ASN A 118 2.45 2.86 -17.60
N ASN A 119 2.01 2.21 -16.53
CA ASN A 119 0.60 2.06 -16.24
C ASN A 119 0.09 3.14 -15.29
N SER A 120 -1.14 3.54 -15.52
CA SER A 120 -1.88 4.49 -14.69
C SER A 120 -3.35 4.13 -14.61
N ILE A 121 -3.94 4.27 -13.42
CA ILE A 121 -5.38 4.21 -13.24
C ILE A 121 -5.83 5.50 -12.58
N ILE A 122 -6.77 6.18 -13.21
CA ILE A 122 -7.41 7.38 -12.68
C ILE A 122 -8.88 7.08 -12.46
N PHE A 123 -9.34 7.26 -11.24
CA PHE A 123 -10.74 7.18 -10.89
C PHE A 123 -11.29 8.58 -10.76
N ALA A 124 -12.24 8.91 -11.62
CA ALA A 124 -12.87 10.21 -11.70
C ALA A 124 -14.39 10.08 -11.59
N ARG A 125 -15.07 11.15 -11.19
CA ARG A 125 -16.52 11.18 -11.05
C ARG A 125 -17.16 12.25 -11.95
N LEU A 126 -18.23 11.85 -12.61
CA LEU A 126 -19.27 12.73 -13.11
C LEU A 126 -20.45 12.70 -12.13
N THR A 127 -21.38 13.64 -12.22
CA THR A 127 -22.43 13.92 -11.23
C THR A 127 -23.07 12.67 -10.62
N ASP A 128 -23.36 11.67 -11.43
CA ASP A 128 -24.15 10.51 -11.03
C ASP A 128 -23.36 9.19 -10.96
N TYR A 129 -22.17 9.16 -11.54
CA TYR A 129 -21.35 7.93 -11.63
C TYR A 129 -19.84 8.22 -11.68
N GLY A 130 -19.06 7.23 -11.24
CA GLY A 130 -17.63 7.23 -11.39
C GLY A 130 -17.19 6.60 -12.71
N ILE A 131 -15.97 6.90 -13.12
CA ILE A 131 -15.33 6.37 -14.33
C ILE A 131 -13.93 5.93 -13.97
N ALA A 132 -13.58 4.69 -14.34
CA ALA A 132 -12.20 4.21 -14.32
C ALA A 132 -11.55 4.47 -15.67
N ILE A 133 -10.38 5.12 -15.64
CA ILE A 133 -9.58 5.47 -16.82
C ILE A 133 -8.23 4.78 -16.65
N VAL A 134 -7.91 3.86 -17.54
CA VAL A 134 -6.64 3.13 -17.53
C VAL A 134 -5.82 3.55 -18.74
N ASN A 135 -4.60 4.01 -18.49
CA ASN A 135 -3.68 4.44 -19.54
C ASN A 135 -4.29 5.47 -20.51
N GLY A 136 -5.14 6.37 -19.96
CA GLY A 136 -5.83 7.41 -20.72
C GLY A 136 -7.12 6.96 -21.41
N GLU A 137 -7.45 5.68 -21.39
CA GLU A 137 -8.66 5.13 -22.00
C GLU A 137 -9.73 4.83 -20.95
N ARG A 138 -10.97 5.19 -21.23
CA ARG A 138 -12.12 4.87 -20.39
C ARG A 138 -12.39 3.37 -20.42
N GLN A 139 -12.38 2.73 -19.26
CA GLN A 139 -12.64 1.29 -19.12
C GLN A 139 -14.09 1.01 -18.76
N THR A 140 -14.57 1.57 -17.65
CA THR A 140 -15.91 1.26 -17.13
C THR A 140 -16.48 2.41 -16.33
N GLU A 141 -17.81 2.37 -16.12
CA GLU A 141 -18.54 3.21 -15.18
C GLU A 141 -18.82 2.44 -13.88
N TYR A 142 -18.95 3.16 -12.78
CA TYR A 142 -19.27 2.58 -11.48
C TYR A 142 -20.09 3.53 -10.60
N SER A 143 -20.85 2.97 -9.67
CA SER A 143 -21.53 3.74 -8.61
C SER A 143 -20.62 3.91 -7.38
N GLU A 144 -19.87 2.89 -7.02
CA GLU A 144 -18.93 2.87 -5.88
C GLU A 144 -17.67 2.10 -6.23
N LEU A 145 -16.52 2.60 -5.75
CA LEU A 145 -15.18 1.99 -5.94
C LEU A 145 -14.70 1.39 -4.61
N PHE A 146 -14.12 0.19 -4.66
CA PHE A 146 -13.56 -0.49 -3.50
C PHE A 146 -12.02 -0.62 -3.60
N GLY A 147 -11.51 -1.85 -3.76
CA GLY A 147 -10.10 -2.13 -3.91
C GLY A 147 -9.54 -1.72 -5.27
N SER A 148 -8.27 -1.37 -5.30
CA SER A 148 -7.53 -1.17 -6.54
C SER A 148 -6.04 -1.36 -6.33
N ILE A 149 -5.37 -2.00 -7.29
CA ILE A 149 -3.94 -2.27 -7.27
C ILE A 149 -3.38 -2.20 -8.69
N ILE A 150 -2.11 -1.87 -8.82
CA ILE A 150 -1.39 -1.78 -10.08
C ILE A 150 0.07 -2.22 -9.86
N ASN A 151 0.63 -2.89 -10.85
CA ASN A 151 2.07 -3.10 -10.99
C ASN A 151 2.53 -2.67 -12.39
N ASP A 152 3.77 -2.92 -12.75
CA ASP A 152 4.34 -2.46 -14.02
C ASP A 152 3.69 -3.11 -15.26
N ASN A 153 3.07 -4.27 -15.10
CA ASN A 153 2.47 -5.05 -16.18
C ASN A 153 0.95 -5.11 -16.08
N ASP A 154 0.41 -5.18 -14.86
CA ASP A 154 -0.96 -5.56 -14.58
C ASP A 154 -1.67 -4.56 -13.69
N PHE A 155 -3.00 -4.59 -13.75
CA PHE A 155 -3.85 -3.81 -12.86
C PHE A 155 -5.11 -4.58 -12.48
N ALA A 156 -5.68 -4.24 -11.32
CA ALA A 156 -6.99 -4.69 -10.92
C ALA A 156 -7.71 -3.64 -10.09
N PHE A 157 -9.03 -3.62 -10.18
CA PHE A 157 -9.90 -2.82 -9.33
C PHE A 157 -11.29 -3.43 -9.23
N SER A 158 -11.96 -3.21 -8.12
CA SER A 158 -13.32 -3.70 -7.87
C SER A 158 -14.28 -2.56 -7.61
N TYR A 159 -15.53 -2.74 -8.00
CA TYR A 159 -16.53 -1.69 -7.97
C TYR A 159 -17.96 -2.26 -7.96
N LEU A 160 -18.90 -1.38 -7.60
CA LEU A 160 -20.34 -1.61 -7.72
C LEU A 160 -20.87 -0.90 -8.97
N ARG A 161 -21.71 -1.58 -9.75
CA ARG A 161 -22.45 -1.02 -10.89
C ARG A 161 -23.84 -1.65 -10.96
N ASP A 162 -24.87 -0.83 -11.04
CA ASP A 162 -26.28 -1.28 -11.13
C ASP A 162 -26.72 -2.23 -10.02
N GLY A 163 -26.09 -2.14 -8.84
CA GLY A 163 -26.36 -3.01 -7.68
C GLY A 163 -25.61 -4.33 -7.67
N GLU A 164 -24.74 -4.58 -8.64
CA GLU A 164 -23.93 -5.78 -8.77
C GLU A 164 -22.44 -5.47 -8.58
N TYR A 165 -21.71 -6.39 -7.95
CA TYR A 165 -20.28 -6.26 -7.72
C TYR A 165 -19.46 -6.81 -8.87
N PHE A 166 -18.39 -6.12 -9.21
CA PHE A 166 -17.48 -6.50 -10.29
C PHE A 166 -16.02 -6.36 -9.85
N ILE A 167 -15.17 -7.19 -10.44
CA ILE A 167 -13.74 -7.00 -10.46
C ILE A 167 -13.28 -6.89 -11.91
N ASN A 168 -12.42 -5.91 -12.19
CA ASN A 168 -11.75 -5.77 -13.48
C ASN A 168 -10.28 -6.10 -13.29
N ILE A 169 -9.78 -7.06 -14.05
CA ILE A 169 -8.38 -7.48 -14.07
C ILE A 169 -7.87 -7.33 -15.49
N ASN A 170 -6.94 -6.42 -15.71
CA ASN A 170 -6.33 -6.17 -17.03
C ASN A 170 -7.33 -5.88 -18.15
N GLY A 171 -8.46 -5.23 -17.82
CA GLY A 171 -9.53 -4.92 -18.77
C GLY A 171 -10.61 -6.00 -18.92
N GLU A 172 -10.41 -7.18 -18.34
CA GLU A 172 -11.42 -8.24 -18.28
C GLU A 172 -12.29 -8.06 -17.03
N GLU A 173 -13.61 -7.94 -17.24
CA GLU A 173 -14.58 -7.72 -16.19
C GLU A 173 -15.24 -9.03 -15.79
N THR A 174 -15.31 -9.31 -14.48
CA THR A 174 -16.00 -10.47 -13.92
C THR A 174 -16.96 -10.01 -12.83
N GLN A 175 -18.19 -10.49 -12.87
CA GLN A 175 -19.16 -10.29 -11.79
C GLN A 175 -18.79 -11.19 -10.60
N ILE A 176 -18.89 -10.65 -9.40
CA ILE A 176 -18.57 -11.32 -8.13
C ILE A 176 -19.70 -11.16 -7.13
N ASP A 177 -19.73 -12.01 -6.12
CA ASP A 177 -20.85 -12.07 -5.18
C ASP A 177 -20.86 -10.91 -4.16
N SER A 178 -19.72 -10.29 -3.90
CA SER A 178 -19.56 -9.21 -2.92
C SER A 178 -18.35 -8.33 -3.22
N LYS A 179 -18.15 -7.29 -2.40
CA LYS A 179 -17.04 -6.35 -2.58
C LYS A 179 -15.66 -6.99 -2.37
N VAL A 180 -14.66 -6.42 -3.01
CA VAL A 180 -13.24 -6.74 -2.82
C VAL A 180 -12.50 -5.47 -2.44
N ASP A 181 -12.10 -5.35 -1.16
CA ASP A 181 -11.34 -4.21 -0.66
C ASP A 181 -9.85 -4.49 -0.60
N ARG A 182 -9.46 -5.76 -0.38
CA ARG A 182 -8.09 -6.19 -0.18
C ARG A 182 -7.57 -6.99 -1.37
N MET A 183 -6.49 -6.47 -1.97
CA MET A 183 -5.81 -7.09 -3.11
C MET A 183 -4.30 -6.98 -2.91
N LYS A 184 -3.56 -8.01 -3.27
CA LYS A 184 -2.09 -8.01 -3.32
C LYS A 184 -1.62 -8.78 -4.55
N TYR A 185 -0.57 -8.30 -5.20
CA TYR A 185 0.19 -9.15 -6.12
C TYR A 185 1.15 -10.04 -5.33
N SER A 186 1.39 -11.23 -5.84
CA SER A 186 2.48 -12.10 -5.36
C SER A 186 3.82 -11.38 -5.44
N THR A 187 4.81 -11.81 -4.66
CA THR A 187 6.14 -11.18 -4.63
C THR A 187 6.84 -11.25 -5.99
N ASP A 188 6.57 -12.29 -6.78
CA ASP A 188 7.05 -12.41 -8.16
C ASP A 188 6.26 -11.54 -9.17
N GLY A 189 5.17 -10.91 -8.72
CA GLY A 189 4.33 -9.99 -9.50
C GLY A 189 3.38 -10.66 -10.50
N ASN A 190 3.34 -11.99 -10.58
CA ASN A 190 2.61 -12.70 -11.63
C ASN A 190 1.19 -13.11 -11.23
N GLU A 191 0.87 -13.10 -9.96
CA GLU A 191 -0.42 -13.56 -9.44
C GLU A 191 -1.12 -12.47 -8.63
N LEU A 192 -2.40 -12.28 -8.88
CA LEU A 192 -3.26 -11.42 -8.08
C LEU A 192 -4.03 -12.27 -7.07
N ILE A 193 -3.89 -11.93 -5.79
CA ILE A 193 -4.70 -12.49 -4.71
C ILE A 193 -5.62 -11.40 -4.19
N TYR A 194 -6.88 -11.74 -4.01
CA TYR A 194 -7.88 -10.83 -3.45
C TYR A 194 -8.88 -11.56 -2.57
N ILE A 195 -9.51 -10.81 -1.68
CA ILE A 195 -10.49 -11.30 -0.72
C ILE A 195 -11.85 -10.72 -1.09
N ILE A 196 -12.82 -11.60 -1.34
CA ILE A 196 -14.24 -11.24 -1.48
C ILE A 196 -14.83 -11.21 -0.08
N GLU A 197 -15.39 -10.06 0.33
CA GLU A 197 -16.01 -9.85 1.63
C GLU A 197 -17.53 -9.99 1.51
N GLY A 198 -18.10 -11.07 2.06
CA GLY A 198 -19.53 -11.35 2.09
C GLY A 198 -19.99 -11.77 3.48
N GLU A 199 -21.11 -12.50 3.56
CA GLU A 199 -21.54 -13.14 4.81
C GLU A 199 -20.52 -14.18 5.29
N GLU A 200 -19.77 -14.76 4.34
CA GLU A 200 -18.61 -15.62 4.56
C GLU A 200 -17.43 -15.01 3.80
N ASN A 201 -16.26 -14.89 4.43
CA ASN A 201 -15.06 -14.39 3.78
C ASN A 201 -14.44 -15.45 2.87
N PHE A 202 -13.99 -15.05 1.68
CA PHE A 202 -13.37 -15.92 0.71
C PHE A 202 -11.98 -15.42 0.35
N ALA A 203 -11.01 -16.32 0.32
CA ALA A 203 -9.73 -16.06 -0.33
C ALA A 203 -9.72 -16.76 -1.68
N ILE A 204 -9.37 -16.03 -2.74
CA ILE A 204 -9.25 -16.58 -4.08
C ILE A 204 -7.79 -16.53 -4.50
N SER A 205 -7.23 -17.71 -4.78
CA SER A 205 -5.90 -17.87 -5.34
C SER A 205 -5.96 -18.98 -6.36
N ASN A 206 -5.38 -18.81 -7.54
CA ASN A 206 -5.30 -19.82 -8.61
C ASN A 206 -6.63 -20.49 -8.99
N ASN A 207 -7.74 -19.74 -9.00
CA ASN A 207 -9.10 -20.25 -9.24
C ASN A 207 -9.66 -21.20 -8.16
N GLU A 208 -8.97 -21.39 -7.04
CA GLU A 208 -9.51 -22.07 -5.87
C GLU A 208 -10.13 -21.06 -4.92
N THR A 209 -11.34 -21.36 -4.44
CA THR A 209 -12.05 -20.52 -3.48
C THR A 209 -12.19 -21.28 -2.18
N GLU A 210 -11.56 -20.78 -1.13
CA GLU A 210 -11.70 -21.27 0.23
C GLU A 210 -12.55 -20.30 1.06
N LYS A 211 -13.41 -20.84 1.95
CA LYS A 211 -14.33 -20.07 2.79
C LYS A 211 -13.86 -20.03 4.22
N PHE A 212 -13.80 -18.83 4.79
CA PHE A 212 -13.37 -18.61 6.15
C PHE A 212 -14.35 -17.67 6.87
N LEU A 213 -14.42 -17.75 8.18
CA LEU A 213 -15.19 -16.80 9.00
C LEU A 213 -14.55 -15.42 8.97
N GLU A 214 -13.23 -15.36 8.99
CA GLU A 214 -12.44 -14.13 8.98
C GLU A 214 -11.08 -14.40 8.33
N ILE A 215 -10.54 -13.39 7.64
CA ILE A 215 -9.18 -13.38 7.12
C ILE A 215 -8.47 -12.15 7.68
N ASN A 216 -7.50 -12.35 8.57
CA ASN A 216 -6.73 -11.26 9.16
C ASN A 216 -5.69 -10.70 8.18
N ASP A 217 -4.87 -11.57 7.60
CA ASP A 217 -3.83 -11.18 6.66
C ASP A 217 -3.54 -12.30 5.67
N PHE A 218 -2.85 -11.99 4.59
CA PHE A 218 -2.42 -12.94 3.59
C PHE A 218 -1.15 -12.49 2.90
N ALA A 219 -0.35 -13.43 2.43
CA ALA A 219 0.85 -13.19 1.64
C ALA A 219 1.00 -14.27 0.58
N SER A 220 1.58 -13.92 -0.57
CA SER A 220 1.95 -14.86 -1.61
C SER A 220 3.32 -14.54 -2.16
N PHE A 221 4.08 -15.57 -2.48
CA PHE A 221 5.31 -15.46 -3.23
C PHE A 221 5.05 -15.78 -4.70
N ASP A 222 4.41 -16.89 -4.97
CA ASP A 222 3.99 -17.36 -6.30
C ASP A 222 2.72 -18.25 -6.17
N ALA A 223 2.25 -18.81 -7.26
CA ALA A 223 1.07 -19.66 -7.33
C ALA A 223 1.08 -20.86 -6.37
N ASN A 224 2.25 -21.32 -5.92
CA ASN A 224 2.39 -22.49 -5.06
C ASN A 224 2.78 -22.16 -3.62
N ASN A 225 3.19 -20.91 -3.38
CA ASN A 225 3.69 -20.44 -2.09
C ASN A 225 2.84 -19.29 -1.60
N HIS A 226 1.82 -19.61 -0.81
CA HIS A 226 0.90 -18.63 -0.21
C HIS A 226 0.63 -18.95 1.25
N ALA A 227 0.31 -17.92 2.01
CA ALA A 227 -0.03 -18.00 3.42
C ALA A 227 -1.26 -17.16 3.74
N TYR A 228 -2.16 -17.69 4.55
CA TYR A 228 -3.37 -17.03 5.03
C TYR A 228 -3.44 -17.11 6.56
N ALA A 229 -3.73 -15.99 7.19
CA ALA A 229 -4.10 -15.91 8.61
C ALA A 229 -5.62 -15.86 8.70
N VAL A 230 -6.25 -16.97 9.05
CA VAL A 230 -7.69 -17.17 8.90
C VAL A 230 -8.34 -17.69 10.16
N LYS A 231 -9.59 -17.32 10.37
CA LYS A 231 -10.47 -17.91 11.36
C LYS A 231 -11.43 -18.86 10.66
N PHE A 232 -11.36 -20.13 11.01
CA PHE A 232 -12.30 -21.11 10.48
C PHE A 232 -13.69 -20.91 11.07
N MET A 233 -14.68 -21.35 10.33
CA MET A 233 -16.03 -21.46 10.89
C MET A 233 -16.00 -22.43 12.08
N PRO A 234 -16.67 -22.07 13.19
CA PRO A 234 -16.66 -22.92 14.37
C PRO A 234 -17.21 -24.30 14.05
N GLU A 235 -16.53 -25.34 14.51
CA GLU A 235 -17.11 -26.68 14.55
C GLU A 235 -18.15 -26.73 15.69
N ILE A 236 -19.37 -27.06 15.36
CA ILE A 236 -20.42 -27.26 16.36
C ILE A 236 -20.47 -28.74 16.69
N ASP A 237 -19.96 -29.09 17.88
CA ASP A 237 -20.24 -30.37 18.53
C ASP A 237 -21.45 -30.17 19.45
N MET A 238 -22.61 -30.58 19.01
CA MET A 238 -23.81 -30.54 19.83
C MET A 238 -24.12 -31.95 20.32
N ILE A 239 -23.90 -32.20 21.61
CA ILE A 239 -24.35 -33.43 22.27
C ILE A 239 -25.68 -33.11 22.95
N ILE A 240 -26.76 -33.63 22.39
CA ILE A 240 -28.07 -33.56 23.05
C ILE A 240 -28.15 -34.81 23.94
N GLU A 241 -27.88 -34.65 25.24
CA GLU A 241 -28.15 -35.71 26.22
C GLU A 241 -29.67 -35.79 26.40
N THR A 242 -30.30 -36.81 25.82
CA THR A 242 -31.72 -37.09 26.01
C THR A 242 -31.89 -38.07 27.15
N ASN A 243 -31.92 -37.60 28.38
CA ASN A 243 -32.49 -38.37 29.48
C ASN A 243 -34.01 -38.35 29.32
N ASP A 244 -34.62 -39.51 28.92
CA ASP A 244 -36.06 -39.79 28.90
C ASP A 244 -36.92 -39.25 27.76
N PHE A 245 -36.45 -39.21 26.51
CA PHE A 245 -37.21 -38.60 25.40
C PHE A 245 -37.87 -39.59 24.39
N PHE A 246 -37.89 -40.86 24.63
CA PHE A 246 -38.63 -41.79 23.78
C PHE A 246 -40.00 -42.15 24.40
N THR A 247 -41.01 -41.29 24.24
CA THR A 247 -42.36 -41.80 24.31
C THR A 247 -42.66 -42.59 23.04
N THR A 248 -42.63 -43.88 23.13
CA THR A 248 -43.11 -44.79 22.10
C THR A 248 -44.61 -44.50 21.90
N ASN A 249 -44.98 -44.02 20.73
CA ASN A 249 -46.37 -44.16 20.25
C ASN A 249 -46.70 -45.64 20.09
N GLU A 250 -47.97 -46.02 20.29
CA GLU A 250 -48.51 -47.39 20.32
C GLU A 250 -48.13 -48.33 19.12
N ASN A 251 -47.22 -47.93 18.23
CA ASN A 251 -46.81 -48.63 17.04
C ASN A 251 -45.29 -48.77 16.84
N ASP A 252 -44.47 -48.75 17.86
CA ASP A 252 -43.03 -49.04 17.81
C ASP A 252 -42.27 -48.49 16.58
N SER A 253 -42.71 -47.38 15.99
CA SER A 253 -42.01 -46.79 14.85
C SER A 253 -41.28 -45.53 15.33
N ILE A 254 -39.96 -45.66 15.40
CA ILE A 254 -39.03 -44.53 15.51
C ILE A 254 -39.23 -43.65 14.25
N ILE A 255 -39.84 -42.50 14.41
CA ILE A 255 -39.97 -41.55 13.29
C ILE A 255 -38.63 -40.87 13.08
N THR A 256 -37.77 -41.50 12.27
CA THR A 256 -36.59 -40.87 11.69
C THR A 256 -36.97 -40.01 10.51
N ASN A 257 -37.74 -38.97 10.71
CA ASN A 257 -37.98 -37.95 9.66
C ASN A 257 -36.89 -36.86 9.66
N ILE A 258 -35.63 -37.27 9.75
CA ILE A 258 -34.47 -36.39 9.50
C ILE A 258 -34.30 -36.17 7.97
N SER A 259 -35.08 -36.85 7.12
CA SER A 259 -35.06 -36.65 5.66
C SER A 259 -35.50 -35.24 5.19
N THR A 260 -36.02 -34.41 6.06
CA THR A 260 -36.39 -33.01 5.75
C THR A 260 -35.24 -32.00 5.92
N ILE A 261 -34.10 -32.40 6.47
CA ILE A 261 -32.91 -31.52 6.63
C ILE A 261 -32.16 -31.42 5.29
N THR A 262 -32.38 -32.32 4.35
CA THR A 262 -31.66 -32.37 3.06
C THR A 262 -32.03 -31.27 2.05
N ASN A 263 -32.97 -30.38 2.36
CA ASN A 263 -33.37 -29.31 1.44
C ASN A 263 -32.74 -27.93 1.76
N TYR A 264 -31.95 -27.82 2.80
CA TYR A 264 -31.12 -26.67 3.06
C TYR A 264 -29.67 -27.11 2.88
N ASN A 265 -28.83 -26.29 2.21
CA ASN A 265 -27.41 -26.53 1.91
C ASN A 265 -26.56 -26.76 3.19
N LEU A 266 -26.87 -27.76 3.97
CA LEU A 266 -26.15 -28.24 5.15
C LEU A 266 -25.09 -29.28 4.75
N SER A 267 -24.40 -29.09 3.63
CA SER A 267 -23.45 -30.06 3.06
C SER A 267 -22.34 -30.49 4.03
N ASN A 268 -22.14 -29.76 5.12
CA ASN A 268 -21.07 -30.01 6.08
C ASN A 268 -21.59 -30.36 7.50
N ILE A 269 -22.88 -30.59 7.69
CA ILE A 269 -23.43 -30.99 9.00
C ILE A 269 -23.84 -32.46 8.93
N SER A 270 -23.30 -33.25 9.85
CA SER A 270 -23.67 -34.65 10.01
C SER A 270 -24.44 -34.81 11.32
N VAL A 271 -25.61 -35.44 11.23
CA VAL A 271 -26.46 -35.73 12.39
C VAL A 271 -26.41 -37.22 12.63
N TYR A 272 -26.03 -37.61 13.83
CA TYR A 272 -25.96 -39.02 14.28
C TYR A 272 -26.94 -39.24 15.41
N THR A 273 -27.66 -40.35 15.39
CA THR A 273 -28.50 -40.78 16.50
C THR A 273 -27.98 -42.11 17.04
N ASN A 274 -27.83 -42.24 18.34
CA ASN A 274 -27.50 -43.47 19.03
C ASN A 274 -28.39 -43.65 20.27
N GLU A 275 -28.15 -44.69 21.07
CA GLU A 275 -28.94 -44.98 22.28
C GLU A 275 -28.75 -43.89 23.37
N GLU A 276 -27.74 -43.03 23.25
CA GLU A 276 -27.38 -42.00 24.22
C GLU A 276 -27.95 -40.62 23.80
N GLY A 277 -28.41 -40.43 22.54
CA GLY A 277 -28.99 -39.16 22.08
C GLY A 277 -28.72 -38.82 20.61
N ILE A 278 -28.85 -37.51 20.29
CA ILE A 278 -28.61 -36.98 18.97
C ILE A 278 -27.29 -36.18 19.02
N THR A 279 -26.34 -36.53 18.17
CA THR A 279 -25.09 -35.78 18.03
C THR A 279 -25.09 -35.08 16.68
N VAL A 280 -24.84 -33.78 16.66
CA VAL A 280 -24.69 -32.97 15.46
C VAL A 280 -23.23 -32.54 15.35
N LYS A 281 -22.58 -32.89 14.25
CA LYS A 281 -21.20 -32.45 13.95
C LYS A 281 -21.16 -31.73 12.60
N GLY A 282 -20.49 -30.59 12.57
CA GLY A 282 -20.30 -29.87 11.32
C GLY A 282 -19.78 -28.46 11.52
N GLN A 283 -19.39 -27.83 10.41
CA GLN A 283 -19.09 -26.40 10.39
C GLN A 283 -20.39 -25.61 10.22
N SER A 284 -20.59 -24.56 11.01
CA SER A 284 -21.80 -23.77 11.02
C SER A 284 -21.54 -22.29 10.80
N ASN A 285 -22.37 -21.70 9.97
CA ASN A 285 -22.61 -20.26 9.95
C ASN A 285 -23.89 -19.92 10.77
N THR A 286 -24.19 -18.64 10.92
CA THR A 286 -25.38 -18.15 11.66
C THR A 286 -26.69 -18.75 11.15
N ILE A 287 -26.78 -19.08 9.86
CA ILE A 287 -27.97 -19.68 9.23
C ILE A 287 -28.16 -21.13 9.70
N ALA A 288 -27.07 -21.89 9.78
CA ALA A 288 -27.12 -23.27 10.28
C ALA A 288 -27.53 -23.31 11.76
N LEU A 289 -27.06 -22.39 12.58
CA LEU A 289 -27.45 -22.23 13.99
C LEU A 289 -28.95 -21.92 14.12
N MET A 290 -29.49 -20.98 13.33
CA MET A 290 -30.93 -20.66 13.29
C MET A 290 -31.74 -21.85 12.84
N THR A 291 -31.29 -22.64 11.89
CA THR A 291 -31.96 -23.83 11.39
C THR A 291 -31.99 -24.92 12.44
N ILE A 292 -30.90 -25.17 13.15
CA ILE A 292 -30.84 -26.13 14.27
C ILE A 292 -31.78 -25.69 15.40
N THR A 293 -31.78 -24.42 15.77
CA THR A 293 -32.67 -23.84 16.77
C THR A 293 -34.15 -24.04 16.37
N ASN A 294 -34.50 -23.79 15.10
CA ASN A 294 -35.84 -24.00 14.58
C ASN A 294 -36.26 -25.48 14.61
N ILE A 295 -35.35 -26.39 14.34
CA ILE A 295 -35.59 -27.85 14.43
C ILE A 295 -35.90 -28.22 15.88
N ILE A 296 -35.04 -27.82 16.82
CA ILE A 296 -35.24 -28.11 18.24
C ILE A 296 -36.57 -27.51 18.74
N THR A 297 -36.86 -26.24 18.41
CA THR A 297 -38.08 -25.55 18.86
C THR A 297 -39.37 -26.20 18.28
N ASN A 298 -39.34 -26.67 17.05
CA ASN A 298 -40.50 -27.29 16.40
C ASN A 298 -40.76 -28.73 16.84
N PHE A 299 -39.72 -29.49 17.20
CA PHE A 299 -39.82 -30.89 17.58
C PHE A 299 -39.86 -31.12 19.10
N MET A 300 -39.41 -30.15 19.92
CA MET A 300 -39.35 -30.23 21.38
C MET A 300 -39.82 -28.93 22.08
N PRO A 301 -41.07 -28.48 21.86
CA PRO A 301 -41.50 -27.15 22.31
C PRO A 301 -41.50 -26.93 23.83
N GLU A 302 -41.60 -27.97 24.62
CA GLU A 302 -41.69 -27.87 26.09
C GLU A 302 -40.35 -27.76 26.82
N GLN A 303 -39.21 -27.98 26.13
CA GLN A 303 -37.88 -28.00 26.73
C GLN A 303 -36.87 -27.06 26.06
N THR A 304 -37.32 -26.17 25.22
CA THR A 304 -36.49 -25.22 24.47
C THR A 304 -35.56 -24.36 25.35
N ASN A 305 -35.95 -24.05 26.58
CA ASN A 305 -35.17 -23.19 27.47
C ASN A 305 -33.98 -23.91 28.15
N GLU A 306 -34.09 -25.20 28.43
CA GLU A 306 -32.97 -25.98 29.01
C GLU A 306 -31.98 -26.44 27.95
N LEU A 307 -32.47 -26.80 26.75
CA LEU A 307 -31.61 -27.20 25.62
C LEU A 307 -30.78 -26.04 25.03
N LEU A 308 -31.38 -24.83 24.97
CA LEU A 308 -30.65 -23.64 24.46
C LEU A 308 -29.51 -23.18 25.35
N THR A 309 -29.52 -23.52 26.65
CA THR A 309 -28.42 -23.16 27.57
C THR A 309 -27.20 -24.09 27.46
N ASN A 310 -27.31 -25.23 26.80
CA ASN A 310 -26.20 -26.19 26.64
C ASN A 310 -25.54 -26.14 25.25
N PHE A 311 -25.81 -25.11 24.45
CA PHE A 311 -24.99 -24.86 23.27
C PHE A 311 -23.62 -24.35 23.68
N ILE A 312 -22.66 -25.25 23.81
CA ILE A 312 -21.26 -24.87 23.85
C ILE A 312 -20.86 -24.60 22.40
N THR A 313 -21.02 -23.35 21.98
CA THR A 313 -20.25 -22.87 20.83
C THR A 313 -18.80 -22.85 21.31
N ASN A 314 -18.00 -23.81 20.89
CA ASN A 314 -16.57 -23.61 20.85
C ASN A 314 -16.35 -22.53 19.80
N GLU A 315 -16.47 -21.27 20.22
CA GLU A 315 -15.97 -20.17 19.42
C GLU A 315 -14.47 -20.40 19.33
N ASN A 316 -14.02 -20.88 18.17
CA ASN A 316 -12.62 -20.92 17.86
C ASN A 316 -12.16 -19.46 17.80
N THR A 317 -11.64 -18.93 18.89
CA THR A 317 -11.22 -17.52 18.98
C THR A 317 -9.86 -17.31 18.35
N THR A 318 -9.17 -18.39 17.99
CA THR A 318 -7.81 -18.36 17.46
C THR A 318 -7.81 -18.23 15.94
N ILE A 319 -6.74 -17.62 15.43
CA ILE A 319 -6.43 -17.48 14.02
C ILE A 319 -5.50 -18.62 13.59
N SER A 320 -5.92 -19.42 12.64
CA SER A 320 -5.06 -20.46 12.07
C SER A 320 -4.18 -19.87 10.98
N LEU A 321 -2.87 -20.13 11.04
CA LEU A 321 -1.94 -19.84 9.96
C LEU A 321 -1.91 -21.01 8.99
N ILE A 322 -2.47 -20.80 7.81
CA ILE A 322 -2.41 -21.78 6.71
C ILE A 322 -1.25 -21.40 5.78
N LEU A 323 -0.31 -22.31 5.62
CA LEU A 323 0.83 -22.16 4.71
C LEU A 323 0.79 -23.30 3.69
N ASN A 324 0.63 -22.96 2.41
CA ASN A 324 0.53 -23.92 1.30
C ASN A 324 -0.51 -25.02 1.57
N GLY A 325 -1.71 -24.63 2.02
CA GLY A 325 -2.83 -25.53 2.33
C GLY A 325 -2.65 -26.38 3.60
N ARG A 326 -1.64 -26.10 4.45
CA ARG A 326 -1.43 -26.82 5.71
C ARG A 326 -1.52 -25.87 6.88
N ASN A 327 -2.20 -26.29 7.96
CA ASN A 327 -2.20 -25.55 9.21
C ASN A 327 -0.79 -25.56 9.84
N PHE A 328 -0.23 -24.40 10.09
CA PHE A 328 1.11 -24.18 10.61
C PHE A 328 1.11 -23.80 12.09
N GLY A 329 -0.04 -23.40 12.63
CA GLY A 329 -0.22 -23.04 14.03
C GLY A 329 -1.46 -22.19 14.28
N GLU A 330 -1.78 -22.02 15.56
CA GLU A 330 -2.89 -21.21 16.04
C GLU A 330 -2.35 -20.00 16.79
N TYR A 331 -2.93 -18.83 16.55
CA TYR A 331 -2.50 -17.53 17.06
C TYR A 331 -3.72 -16.71 17.48
N ASP A 332 -3.54 -15.69 18.29
CA ASP A 332 -4.64 -14.81 18.68
C ASP A 332 -4.92 -13.76 17.61
N PHE A 333 -3.85 -13.15 17.06
CA PHE A 333 -3.96 -12.17 15.98
C PHE A 333 -2.67 -12.12 15.15
N ILE A 334 -2.77 -12.28 13.82
CA ILE A 334 -1.64 -12.21 12.90
C ILE A 334 -1.74 -10.95 12.03
N THR A 335 -0.60 -10.29 11.83
CA THR A 335 -0.49 -9.11 10.96
C THR A 335 0.88 -9.00 10.30
N ASN A 336 1.00 -8.11 9.30
CA ASN A 336 2.25 -7.82 8.59
C ASN A 336 2.92 -9.06 8.00
N MET A 337 2.13 -9.89 7.33
CA MET A 337 2.62 -11.13 6.71
C MET A 337 3.28 -10.86 5.36
N SER A 338 4.49 -11.40 5.16
CA SER A 338 5.19 -11.36 3.88
C SER A 338 6.18 -12.50 3.70
N PHE A 339 6.48 -12.83 2.43
CA PHE A 339 7.59 -13.72 2.09
C PHE A 339 8.90 -12.96 1.83
N SER A 340 10.02 -13.66 2.05
CA SER A 340 11.31 -13.21 1.52
C SER A 340 11.29 -13.18 -0.02
N PRO A 341 12.13 -12.38 -0.70
CA PRO A 341 12.19 -12.32 -2.17
C PRO A 341 12.45 -13.64 -2.88
N ASP A 342 13.05 -14.64 -2.20
CA ASP A 342 13.27 -15.98 -2.74
C ASP A 342 12.16 -17.00 -2.36
N GLY A 343 11.09 -16.53 -1.70
CA GLY A 343 9.91 -17.31 -1.33
C GLY A 343 10.11 -18.35 -0.23
N LYS A 344 11.31 -18.43 0.38
CA LYS A 344 11.61 -19.53 1.32
C LYS A 344 11.29 -19.22 2.77
N THR A 345 11.17 -17.95 3.12
CA THR A 345 10.96 -17.51 4.50
C THR A 345 9.70 -16.68 4.60
N LEU A 346 8.74 -17.16 5.40
CA LEU A 346 7.58 -16.38 5.80
C LEU A 346 7.93 -15.55 7.04
N VAL A 347 7.52 -14.30 7.05
CA VAL A 347 7.64 -13.37 8.19
C VAL A 347 6.25 -12.88 8.56
N PHE A 348 5.95 -12.82 9.85
CA PHE A 348 4.71 -12.25 10.38
C PHE A 348 4.85 -11.82 11.83
N ILE A 349 3.92 -11.02 12.29
CA ILE A 349 3.78 -10.59 13.67
C ILE A 349 2.52 -11.25 14.24
N ASP A 350 2.67 -11.87 15.41
CA ASP A 350 1.59 -12.37 16.24
C ASP A 350 1.46 -11.50 17.49
N ILE A 351 0.23 -11.17 17.87
CA ILE A 351 -0.09 -10.40 19.08
C ILE A 351 -1.06 -11.25 19.91
N ASP A 352 -0.65 -11.61 21.12
CA ASP A 352 -1.48 -12.40 22.02
C ASP A 352 -2.59 -11.57 22.71
N THR A 353 -3.52 -12.22 23.40
CA THR A 353 -4.62 -11.58 24.14
C THR A 353 -4.16 -10.67 25.27
N ASN A 354 -2.89 -10.72 25.68
CA ASN A 354 -2.28 -9.84 26.68
C ASN A 354 -1.47 -8.70 26.03
N GLU A 355 -1.64 -8.50 24.70
CA GLU A 355 -0.90 -7.50 23.91
C GLU A 355 0.62 -7.77 23.81
N ASN A 356 1.09 -8.99 24.10
CA ASN A 356 2.48 -9.34 23.90
C ASN A 356 2.73 -9.64 22.41
N LEU A 357 3.79 -9.04 21.88
CA LEU A 357 4.20 -9.20 20.49
C LEU A 357 5.20 -10.36 20.35
N SER A 358 4.93 -11.23 19.39
CA SER A 358 5.85 -12.25 18.89
C SER A 358 6.16 -12.00 17.43
N PHE A 359 7.43 -11.85 17.08
CA PHE A 359 7.88 -11.65 15.71
C PHE A 359 8.46 -12.95 15.16
N HIS A 360 7.82 -13.49 14.13
CA HIS A 360 8.17 -14.76 13.51
C HIS A 360 8.95 -14.54 12.22
N VAL A 361 10.11 -15.18 12.11
CA VAL A 361 10.97 -15.12 10.93
C VAL A 361 11.36 -16.55 10.55
N GLY A 362 10.65 -17.14 9.60
CA GLY A 362 10.80 -18.54 9.27
C GLY A 362 10.42 -19.44 10.47
N GLY A 363 11.40 -20.18 10.97
CA GLY A 363 11.21 -21.05 12.16
C GLY A 363 11.53 -20.40 13.49
N ASP A 364 12.03 -19.18 13.50
CA ASP A 364 12.47 -18.48 14.72
C ASP A 364 11.36 -17.56 15.25
N THR A 365 11.19 -17.50 16.57
CA THR A 365 10.26 -16.58 17.25
C THR A 365 11.02 -15.64 18.17
N ILE A 366 10.78 -14.35 18.04
CA ILE A 366 11.43 -13.28 18.78
C ILE A 366 10.37 -12.54 19.60
N THR A 367 10.49 -12.54 20.94
CA THR A 367 9.45 -12.06 21.87
C THR A 367 9.91 -10.94 22.81
N ASN A 368 11.10 -10.37 22.62
CA ASN A 368 11.73 -9.45 23.56
C ASN A 368 11.68 -7.97 23.13
N TYR A 369 10.73 -7.62 22.27
CA TYR A 369 10.49 -6.26 21.82
C TYR A 369 9.07 -5.82 22.10
N ASP A 370 8.88 -4.52 22.38
CA ASP A 370 7.56 -3.93 22.58
C ASP A 370 6.85 -3.71 21.24
N ASN A 371 7.63 -3.47 20.17
CA ASN A 371 7.09 -3.26 18.82
C ASN A 371 8.12 -3.61 17.74
N ILE A 372 7.63 -4.05 16.59
CA ILE A 372 8.37 -4.12 15.32
C ILE A 372 7.78 -3.04 14.40
N ILE A 373 8.56 -1.99 14.16
CA ILE A 373 8.11 -0.82 13.41
C ILE A 373 7.97 -1.16 11.93
N LEU A 374 9.01 -1.81 11.37
CA LEU A 374 9.06 -2.25 9.98
C LEU A 374 10.19 -3.27 9.80
N TYR A 375 10.14 -4.04 8.73
CA TYR A 375 11.19 -4.99 8.36
C TYR A 375 11.36 -5.07 6.84
N LYS A 376 12.52 -5.55 6.41
CA LYS A 376 12.84 -5.71 4.99
C LYS A 376 13.91 -6.77 4.75
N TYR A 377 13.75 -7.52 3.65
CA TYR A 377 14.82 -8.34 3.07
C TYR A 377 15.60 -7.54 2.02
N SER A 378 16.88 -7.90 1.84
CA SER A 378 17.59 -7.54 0.60
C SER A 378 17.01 -8.33 -0.58
N ASP A 379 17.12 -7.80 -1.81
CA ASP A 379 16.53 -8.40 -3.01
C ASP A 379 17.05 -9.83 -3.27
N ASP A 380 18.26 -10.16 -2.83
CA ASP A 380 18.85 -11.50 -2.93
C ASP A 380 18.52 -12.39 -1.70
N SER A 381 17.66 -11.95 -0.80
CA SER A 381 17.25 -12.64 0.44
C SER A 381 18.37 -12.99 1.44
N LYS A 382 19.61 -12.50 1.24
CA LYS A 382 20.72 -12.84 2.13
C LYS A 382 20.76 -11.99 3.40
N ASN A 383 20.19 -10.79 3.36
CA ASN A 383 20.12 -9.93 4.53
C ASN A 383 18.68 -9.69 4.92
N PHE A 384 18.46 -9.73 6.22
CA PHE A 384 17.19 -9.40 6.84
C PHE A 384 17.41 -8.31 7.89
N VAL A 385 16.66 -7.23 7.79
CA VAL A 385 16.72 -6.10 8.71
C VAL A 385 15.33 -5.79 9.24
N TYR A 386 15.27 -5.41 10.50
CA TYR A 386 14.05 -4.87 11.08
C TYR A 386 14.37 -3.73 12.05
N ALA A 387 13.41 -2.83 12.20
CA ALA A 387 13.38 -1.79 13.19
C ALA A 387 12.51 -2.26 14.36
N ALA A 388 13.11 -2.39 15.54
CA ALA A 388 12.44 -2.79 16.76
C ALA A 388 12.41 -1.66 17.78
N GLN A 389 11.47 -1.72 18.71
CA GLN A 389 11.36 -0.77 19.81
C GLN A 389 11.31 -1.50 21.15
N THR A 390 11.99 -0.93 22.15
CA THR A 390 11.94 -1.39 23.55
C THR A 390 12.01 -0.17 24.48
N ASN A 391 11.07 -0.05 25.40
CA ASN A 391 10.95 1.08 26.34
C ASN A 391 10.95 2.44 25.63
N GLY A 392 10.27 2.54 24.48
CA GLY A 392 10.18 3.76 23.68
C GLY A 392 11.43 4.10 22.86
N ILE A 393 12.47 3.27 22.90
CA ILE A 393 13.72 3.44 22.14
C ILE A 393 13.68 2.53 20.92
N SER A 394 13.83 3.13 19.74
CA SER A 394 13.87 2.43 18.45
C SER A 394 15.32 2.16 18.02
N PHE A 395 15.55 1.02 17.40
CA PHE A 395 16.87 0.61 16.90
C PHE A 395 16.76 -0.38 15.75
N ILE A 396 17.84 -0.50 14.99
CA ILE A 396 17.95 -1.44 13.86
C ILE A 396 18.58 -2.75 14.31
N VAL A 397 18.03 -3.86 13.84
CA VAL A 397 18.59 -5.21 13.94
C VAL A 397 18.84 -5.74 12.54
N LEU A 398 20.09 -6.03 12.21
CA LEU A 398 20.51 -6.59 10.92
C LEU A 398 21.00 -8.02 11.14
N ASN A 399 20.39 -9.00 10.48
CA ASN A 399 20.75 -10.43 10.59
C ASN A 399 20.85 -10.90 12.06
N GLY A 400 19.87 -10.51 12.88
CA GLY A 400 19.82 -10.83 14.31
C GLY A 400 20.77 -10.03 15.22
N LYS A 401 21.56 -9.10 14.66
CA LYS A 401 22.50 -8.28 15.42
C LYS A 401 21.99 -6.84 15.52
N ARG A 402 21.75 -6.36 16.75
CA ARG A 402 21.42 -4.95 17.01
C ARG A 402 22.58 -4.04 16.62
N LEU A 403 22.30 -3.00 15.84
CA LEU A 403 23.26 -1.92 15.58
C LEU A 403 23.29 -0.96 16.77
N SER A 404 24.41 -0.26 16.95
CA SER A 404 24.75 0.45 18.19
C SER A 404 24.04 1.79 18.40
N LYS A 405 23.21 2.26 17.47
CA LYS A 405 22.55 3.57 17.55
C LYS A 405 21.11 3.44 18.02
N ASP A 406 20.68 4.37 18.87
CA ASP A 406 19.33 4.51 19.40
C ASP A 406 18.65 5.73 18.78
N PHE A 407 17.34 5.59 18.54
CA PHE A 407 16.51 6.58 17.86
C PHE A 407 15.16 6.75 18.56
N ASP A 408 14.50 7.89 18.32
CA ASP A 408 13.11 8.07 18.73
C ASP A 408 12.17 7.30 17.80
N ASN A 409 12.47 7.29 16.50
CA ASN A 409 11.74 6.48 15.51
C ASN A 409 12.63 6.12 14.32
N ILE A 410 12.22 5.11 13.56
CA ILE A 410 12.80 4.72 12.28
C ILE A 410 11.68 4.75 11.25
N ASN A 411 11.83 5.61 10.22
CA ASN A 411 10.79 5.83 9.24
C ASN A 411 10.85 4.85 8.08
N GLU A 412 12.08 4.56 7.59
CA GLU A 412 12.26 3.75 6.40
C GLU A 412 13.60 3.01 6.41
N ILE A 413 13.63 1.86 5.76
CA ILE A 413 14.83 1.03 5.57
C ILE A 413 14.97 0.69 4.09
N TYR A 414 16.20 0.78 3.60
CA TYR A 414 16.55 0.50 2.21
C TYR A 414 17.76 -0.42 2.13
N PHE A 415 17.78 -1.27 1.10
CA PHE A 415 18.99 -1.96 0.65
C PHE A 415 19.36 -1.49 -0.74
N SER A 416 20.67 -1.28 -0.99
CA SER A 416 21.18 -1.15 -2.35
C SER A 416 21.22 -2.50 -3.05
N SER A 417 21.46 -2.51 -4.37
CA SER A 417 21.67 -3.73 -5.15
C SER A 417 22.83 -4.60 -4.65
N SER A 418 23.82 -4.00 -3.97
CA SER A 418 24.92 -4.71 -3.29
C SER A 418 24.64 -4.99 -1.81
N ASN A 419 23.39 -4.89 -1.37
CA ASN A 419 22.98 -5.15 0.01
C ASN A 419 23.51 -4.17 1.06
N ASN A 420 23.93 -2.98 0.66
CA ASN A 420 24.29 -1.95 1.63
C ASN A 420 23.03 -1.38 2.29
N LEU A 421 23.01 -1.41 3.61
CA LEU A 421 21.88 -0.91 4.41
C LEU A 421 21.92 0.61 4.49
N VAL A 422 20.79 1.25 4.18
CA VAL A 422 20.53 2.67 4.43
C VAL A 422 19.18 2.81 5.12
N TYR A 423 19.06 3.70 6.09
CA TYR A 423 17.80 3.92 6.77
C TYR A 423 17.61 5.39 7.16
N ASN A 424 16.34 5.79 7.19
CA ASN A 424 15.90 7.10 7.69
C ASN A 424 15.41 6.95 9.13
N ALA A 425 15.97 7.73 10.04
CA ALA A 425 15.63 7.69 11.46
C ALA A 425 15.53 9.08 12.08
N ILE A 426 14.72 9.17 13.15
CA ILE A 426 14.49 10.39 13.92
C ILE A 426 15.29 10.33 15.22
N ARG A 427 15.96 11.45 15.54
CA ARG A 427 16.64 11.69 16.81
C ARG A 427 16.41 13.14 17.24
N GLY A 428 15.76 13.36 18.38
CA GLY A 428 15.46 14.70 18.89
C GLY A 428 14.60 15.53 17.93
N GLU A 429 13.53 14.96 17.39
CA GLU A 429 12.60 15.60 16.43
C GLU A 429 13.26 16.01 15.09
N ARG A 430 14.39 15.40 14.75
CA ARG A 430 15.14 15.67 13.53
C ARG A 430 15.39 14.39 12.76
N GLU A 431 15.36 14.49 11.45
CA GLU A 431 15.58 13.37 10.55
C GLU A 431 17.02 13.30 10.05
N TYR A 432 17.48 12.08 9.89
CA TYR A 432 18.81 11.73 9.42
C TYR A 432 18.75 10.50 8.50
N ILE A 433 19.65 10.46 7.53
CA ILE A 433 19.98 9.24 6.80
C ILE A 433 21.26 8.64 7.37
N PHE A 434 21.21 7.35 7.62
CA PHE A 434 22.34 6.54 8.07
C PHE A 434 22.70 5.49 7.02
N ALA A 435 23.99 5.29 6.78
CA ALA A 435 24.50 4.23 5.90
C ALA A 435 25.88 3.83 6.39
N GLU A 436 26.09 2.58 6.82
CA GLU A 436 27.34 2.09 7.38
C GLU A 436 27.97 3.09 8.38
N ASP A 437 29.12 3.71 8.01
CA ASP A 437 29.83 4.73 8.81
C ASP A 437 29.39 6.17 8.48
N PHE A 438 28.33 6.35 7.70
CA PHE A 438 27.82 7.64 7.31
C PHE A 438 26.61 8.04 8.15
N GLU A 439 26.62 9.30 8.58
CA GLU A 439 25.47 10.01 9.14
C GLU A 439 25.30 11.33 8.38
N SER A 440 24.10 11.58 7.86
CA SER A 440 23.80 12.80 7.11
C SER A 440 23.83 14.04 8.00
N PRO A 441 23.91 15.24 7.41
CA PRO A 441 23.49 16.46 8.11
C PRO A 441 22.04 16.32 8.61
N VAL A 442 21.70 17.15 9.59
CA VAL A 442 20.37 17.18 10.20
C VAL A 442 19.36 17.90 9.30
N TYR A 443 18.15 17.34 9.20
CA TYR A 443 17.01 17.93 8.48
C TYR A 443 15.78 18.00 9.37
N ASN A 444 14.83 18.87 9.03
CA ASN A 444 13.51 18.89 9.66
C ASN A 444 12.64 17.76 9.08
N ASN A 445 12.81 17.49 7.79
CA ASN A 445 12.09 16.47 7.06
C ASN A 445 12.92 16.01 5.86
N ILE A 446 12.93 14.71 5.57
CA ILE A 446 13.52 14.13 4.37
C ILE A 446 12.39 13.78 3.41
N THR A 447 12.39 14.38 2.23
CA THR A 447 11.23 14.39 1.32
C THR A 447 11.36 13.41 0.15
N SER A 448 12.57 12.98 -0.16
CA SER A 448 12.82 12.02 -1.24
C SER A 448 14.13 11.29 -1.01
N PHE A 449 14.16 10.02 -1.38
CA PHE A 449 15.35 9.17 -1.34
C PHE A 449 15.39 8.28 -2.58
N LYS A 450 16.58 8.09 -3.17
CA LYS A 450 16.77 7.21 -4.32
C LYS A 450 18.15 6.57 -4.28
N PHE A 451 18.23 5.26 -4.51
CA PHE A 451 19.47 4.60 -4.90
C PHE A 451 19.75 4.85 -6.38
N ILE A 452 21.01 5.04 -6.68
CA ILE A 452 21.56 5.14 -8.02
C ILE A 452 22.76 4.18 -8.06
N LYS A 453 22.54 2.95 -8.45
CA LYS A 453 23.49 1.85 -8.27
C LYS A 453 23.93 1.72 -6.79
N GLU A 454 25.23 1.86 -6.50
CA GLU A 454 25.81 1.81 -5.16
C GLU A 454 25.81 3.16 -4.43
N SER A 455 25.50 4.23 -5.14
CA SER A 455 25.35 5.58 -4.62
C SER A 455 23.91 5.82 -4.19
N PHE A 456 23.67 6.86 -3.41
CA PHE A 456 22.30 7.32 -3.14
C PHE A 456 22.22 8.83 -3.08
N ALA A 457 21.04 9.34 -3.37
CA ALA A 457 20.71 10.75 -3.24
C ALA A 457 19.42 10.91 -2.43
N PHE A 458 19.32 12.00 -1.71
CA PHE A 458 18.09 12.37 -1.02
C PHE A 458 17.90 13.88 -0.98
N THR A 459 16.69 14.31 -0.72
CA THR A 459 16.36 15.72 -0.48
C THR A 459 15.82 15.90 0.93
N GLY A 460 16.22 16.98 1.58
CA GLY A 460 15.78 17.30 2.93
C GLY A 460 15.53 18.79 3.11
N GLU A 461 14.58 19.13 3.97
CA GLU A 461 14.25 20.50 4.33
C GLU A 461 14.97 20.88 5.63
N ARG A 462 15.58 22.08 5.64
CA ARG A 462 16.22 22.68 6.81
C ARG A 462 16.03 24.18 6.78
N LEU A 463 15.45 24.74 7.85
CA LEU A 463 15.20 26.18 7.99
C LEU A 463 14.37 26.79 6.84
N GLY A 464 13.38 26.06 6.33
CA GLY A 464 12.50 26.51 5.24
C GLY A 464 13.17 26.51 3.86
N LYS A 465 14.32 25.89 3.72
CA LYS A 465 15.02 25.68 2.45
C LYS A 465 15.28 24.21 2.22
N TYR A 466 15.31 23.83 0.94
CA TYR A 466 15.56 22.48 0.52
C TYR A 466 17.02 22.27 0.14
N TYR A 467 17.52 21.10 0.46
CA TYR A 467 18.87 20.66 0.19
C TYR A 467 18.82 19.34 -0.55
N TYR A 468 19.69 19.20 -1.53
CA TYR A 468 19.92 17.97 -2.25
C TYR A 468 21.26 17.40 -1.79
N PHE A 469 21.25 16.15 -1.37
CA PHE A 469 22.45 15.44 -0.93
C PHE A 469 22.73 14.25 -1.83
N ILE A 470 24.00 14.02 -2.16
CA ILE A 470 24.45 12.83 -2.86
C ILE A 470 25.65 12.22 -2.14
N LEU A 471 25.58 10.91 -1.94
CA LEU A 471 26.70 10.08 -1.56
C LEU A 471 27.06 9.21 -2.75
N ASP A 472 28.21 9.49 -3.36
CA ASP A 472 28.78 8.71 -4.43
C ASP A 472 29.87 7.81 -3.85
N LYS A 473 29.60 6.50 -3.75
CA LYS A 473 30.55 5.53 -3.20
C LYS A 473 31.75 5.28 -4.12
N GLU A 474 31.57 5.34 -5.43
CA GLU A 474 32.65 5.13 -6.40
C GLU A 474 33.70 6.25 -6.33
N ASN A 475 33.22 7.48 -6.13
CA ASN A 475 34.07 8.68 -6.08
C ASN A 475 34.35 9.18 -4.66
N ILE A 476 33.83 8.54 -3.62
CA ILE A 476 33.93 8.96 -2.20
C ILE A 476 33.42 10.41 -2.00
N LEU A 477 32.49 10.85 -2.85
CA LEU A 477 31.96 12.19 -2.81
C LEU A 477 30.74 12.25 -1.90
N ARG A 478 30.86 13.04 -0.84
CA ARG A 478 29.74 13.42 0.04
C ARG A 478 29.48 14.91 -0.21
N ARG A 479 28.41 15.24 -0.91
CA ARG A 479 28.10 16.63 -1.25
C ARG A 479 26.67 16.97 -0.91
N GLU A 480 26.51 18.09 -0.26
CA GLU A 480 25.24 18.77 -0.06
C GLU A 480 25.20 20.00 -0.97
N PHE A 481 24.11 20.15 -1.70
CA PHE A 481 23.82 21.29 -2.54
C PHE A 481 22.52 21.89 -2.02
N GLY A 482 22.36 23.21 -1.99
CA GLY A 482 21.08 23.66 -1.49
C GLY A 482 20.93 25.11 -1.16
N GLY A 483 19.92 25.34 -0.32
CA GLY A 483 19.34 26.63 -0.09
C GLY A 483 18.28 26.97 -1.13
N TYR A 484 17.74 25.92 -1.82
CA TYR A 484 16.68 26.07 -2.81
C TYR A 484 15.33 26.36 -2.16
N ASP A 485 14.46 27.06 -2.89
CA ASP A 485 13.06 27.29 -2.49
C ASP A 485 12.17 26.09 -2.83
N PHE A 486 12.62 25.25 -3.77
CA PHE A 486 11.96 24.02 -4.17
C PHE A 486 12.96 23.00 -4.70
N VAL A 487 12.71 21.73 -4.38
CA VAL A 487 13.36 20.55 -5.00
C VAL A 487 12.30 19.51 -5.27
N SER A 488 12.21 18.99 -6.50
CA SER A 488 11.32 17.88 -6.84
C SER A 488 11.83 16.57 -6.24
N SER A 489 11.01 15.52 -6.33
CA SER A 489 11.48 14.15 -6.09
C SER A 489 12.67 13.82 -6.99
N ILE A 490 13.58 13.01 -6.46
CA ILE A 490 14.74 12.53 -7.21
C ILE A 490 14.29 11.41 -8.14
N ASN A 491 14.69 11.47 -9.39
CA ASN A 491 14.56 10.37 -10.33
C ASN A 491 15.93 9.89 -10.80
N GLU A 492 15.97 8.76 -11.48
CA GLU A 492 17.17 8.17 -12.04
C GLU A 492 17.19 8.31 -13.56
N GLU A 493 18.27 8.85 -14.09
CA GLU A 493 18.52 8.94 -15.52
C GLU A 493 19.93 8.49 -15.85
N SER A 494 20.09 7.41 -16.60
CA SER A 494 21.39 6.91 -17.04
C SER A 494 22.40 6.81 -15.87
N ASP A 495 22.04 6.13 -14.80
CA ASP A 495 22.88 5.95 -13.60
C ASP A 495 23.21 7.25 -12.84
N SER A 496 22.39 8.26 -13.00
CA SER A 496 22.55 9.56 -12.33
C SER A 496 21.27 9.99 -11.65
N ALA A 497 21.39 10.61 -10.49
CA ALA A 497 20.28 11.22 -9.80
C ALA A 497 19.92 12.57 -10.46
N ILE A 498 18.67 12.74 -10.83
CA ILE A 498 18.16 13.95 -11.49
C ILE A 498 16.99 14.54 -10.71
N SER A 499 16.93 15.87 -10.65
CA SER A 499 15.88 16.63 -9.96
C SER A 499 15.68 18.00 -10.58
N ILE A 500 14.50 18.58 -10.36
CA ILE A 500 14.20 19.99 -10.64
C ILE A 500 14.42 20.79 -9.36
N VAL A 501 15.11 21.92 -9.44
CA VAL A 501 15.29 22.86 -8.33
C VAL A 501 14.88 24.26 -8.71
N SER A 502 14.47 25.06 -7.74
CA SER A 502 14.25 26.50 -7.89
C SER A 502 14.96 27.29 -6.80
N ASP A 503 15.62 28.39 -7.15
CA ASP A 503 16.22 29.34 -6.23
C ASP A 503 15.26 30.50 -5.85
N GLY A 504 14.01 30.44 -6.34
CA GLY A 504 12.99 31.46 -6.15
C GLY A 504 12.92 32.48 -7.30
N GLU A 505 13.91 32.52 -8.17
CA GLU A 505 13.95 33.35 -9.37
C GLU A 505 13.95 32.51 -10.65
N ASN A 506 14.64 31.37 -10.61
CA ASN A 506 14.85 30.51 -11.75
C ASN A 506 14.55 29.05 -11.41
N ILE A 507 14.28 28.26 -12.44
CA ILE A 507 14.13 26.81 -12.37
C ILE A 507 15.30 26.18 -13.13
N PHE A 508 15.93 25.18 -12.52
CA PHE A 508 17.06 24.45 -13.07
C PHE A 508 16.80 22.95 -12.99
N ILE A 509 17.48 22.20 -13.84
CA ILE A 509 17.65 20.75 -13.69
C ILE A 509 19.03 20.51 -13.08
N ILE A 510 19.09 19.69 -12.06
CA ILE A 510 20.34 19.22 -11.48
C ILE A 510 20.52 17.72 -11.76
N LYS A 511 21.75 17.33 -12.07
CA LYS A 511 22.15 15.93 -12.26
C LYS A 511 23.39 15.66 -11.42
N ASN A 512 23.27 14.69 -10.50
CA ASN A 512 24.30 14.45 -9.47
C ASN A 512 24.74 15.73 -8.75
N GLY A 513 23.78 16.62 -8.44
CA GLY A 513 24.00 17.88 -7.77
C GLY A 513 24.58 19.01 -8.63
N ASN A 514 24.90 18.78 -9.88
CA ASN A 514 25.37 19.82 -10.80
C ASN A 514 24.23 20.32 -11.69
N ILE A 515 24.14 21.63 -11.86
CA ILE A 515 23.21 22.22 -12.83
C ILE A 515 23.64 21.78 -14.22
N ILE A 516 22.73 21.18 -14.98
CA ILE A 516 23.01 20.74 -16.34
C ILE A 516 22.61 21.78 -17.37
N ASN A 517 23.45 21.91 -18.39
CA ASN A 517 23.20 22.79 -19.51
C ASN A 517 22.16 22.14 -20.45
N LYS A 518 21.13 22.88 -20.81
CA LYS A 518 20.31 22.59 -21.99
C LYS A 518 20.90 23.27 -23.21
#